data_6e0f616ef150d9055797cf32527f2b44
#
_entry.id   6e0f616ef150d9055797cf32527f2b44
#
_cell.length_a   1.000
_cell.length_b   1.000
_cell.length_c   1.000
_cell.angle_alpha   90.00
_cell.angle_beta   90.00
_cell.angle_gamma   90.00
#
_symmetry.space_group_name_H-M   'P 1'
#
loop_
_entity.id
_entity.type
_entity.pdbx_description
1 polymer ?
#
loop_
_entity_poly.entity_id
_entity_poly.type
_entity_poly.pdbx_seq_one_letter_code
_entity_poly.pdbx_strand_id
1 'polypeptide(L)'
;NIPRRNIELQVLYGMADKLAKTLADQGYRVRVYAPFGELIPGMSYLIRRLLENTANSSFLRQNQEDVPLETLLAAPEFAAEDREGAEPEPHVVPFPNAADIDFAVATKRSQAIAALKTVHAQLGQRYNPIINGEAVDTEVTVDSVNPSKPAELVGKLGLASQEQADRAIAAAKAAFPAWAATPAKARGAILRRAAELMEERRHQLNAWMVYEVGKPLGQADPEVSEAIDFCRYYADEMERLDRGHAYDYPGETNRYRYFPRGIAVVISPWNFPLAIATGMTVAALVTGNCTILKPAENSAVIAAKLAEILIEAGMPPGVFQYLPARGSTVGAHLVNHPDIHMIAFTGSREVGCRIYAEAAQWRPGQRHLKRVIAEMGGKNGIVIDESADLDQAVQGVVYSAFGFSGQKCSACSRAIVVASVYDTFVHRLVEATRSLNVGEALKPSTKVGPVIDANAQVNIKAYIEKGKAEATLALEMPTPADGYFVGPTVFTDVKPDAAIAQEEIFGPVLAVIKAKDFDDALRIANDTDYGLTGGLYSRTPSHIERVQNEFAVGNLYINRGITGAIVSRQPFGGFKMSGVGSKAGGPDYLLQFLEPRHVSENVQRQGFAPIEGVD
;
A
#
# COMPACT_ATOMS: atom_id res chain seq x y z
N ASN A 1 -7.41 30.94 23.62
CA ASN A 1 -8.68 31.70 23.43
C ASN A 1 -8.79 32.09 21.95
N ILE A 2 -9.63 31.41 21.21
CA ILE A 2 -9.93 31.76 19.81
C ILE A 2 -10.99 32.88 19.86
N PRO A 3 -10.80 34.01 19.17
CA PRO A 3 -11.83 35.06 19.11
C PRO A 3 -13.11 34.50 18.49
N ARG A 4 -14.28 34.84 19.05
CA ARG A 4 -15.60 34.34 18.60
C ARG A 4 -15.83 34.54 17.10
N ARG A 5 -15.38 35.66 16.54
CA ARG A 5 -15.46 35.95 15.10
C ARG A 5 -14.70 34.96 14.19
N ASN A 6 -13.76 34.17 14.76
CA ASN A 6 -12.98 33.16 14.05
C ASN A 6 -13.60 31.75 14.19
N ILE A 7 -14.72 31.63 14.91
CA ILE A 7 -15.50 30.40 15.05
C ILE A 7 -16.72 30.56 14.15
N GLU A 8 -16.91 29.63 13.22
CA GLU A 8 -18.10 29.54 12.38
C GLU A 8 -18.99 28.40 12.88
N LEU A 9 -20.26 28.72 13.13
CA LEU A 9 -21.30 27.77 13.54
C LEU A 9 -22.30 27.64 12.40
N GLN A 10 -22.63 26.44 12.00
CA GLN A 10 -23.57 26.18 10.93
C GLN A 10 -24.88 25.67 11.50
N VAL A 11 -25.99 26.29 11.07
CA VAL A 11 -27.35 25.89 11.41
C VAL A 11 -28.15 25.58 10.14
N LEU A 12 -29.20 24.80 10.29
CA LEU A 12 -30.06 24.44 9.16
C LEU A 12 -31.24 25.43 9.08
N TYR A 13 -31.56 25.88 7.87
CA TYR A 13 -32.68 26.79 7.63
C TYR A 13 -34.01 26.23 8.17
N GLY A 14 -34.74 27.07 8.90
CA GLY A 14 -36.03 26.74 9.46
C GLY A 14 -36.03 25.85 10.72
N MET A 15 -34.86 25.43 11.20
CA MET A 15 -34.77 24.53 12.37
C MET A 15 -34.25 25.22 13.64
N ALA A 16 -33.52 26.29 13.54
CA ALA A 16 -32.85 26.92 14.68
C ALA A 16 -32.72 28.43 14.53
N ASP A 17 -33.71 29.11 13.98
CA ASP A 17 -33.64 30.55 13.66
C ASP A 17 -33.38 31.43 14.90
N LYS A 18 -33.99 31.12 16.03
CA LYS A 18 -33.76 31.84 17.30
C LYS A 18 -32.32 31.61 17.80
N LEU A 19 -31.81 30.40 17.70
CA LEU A 19 -30.45 30.06 18.09
C LEU A 19 -29.45 30.76 17.17
N ALA A 20 -29.68 30.73 15.85
CA ALA A 20 -28.85 31.39 14.86
C ALA A 20 -28.71 32.90 15.15
N LYS A 21 -29.82 33.55 15.46
CA LYS A 21 -29.84 34.98 15.84
C LYS A 21 -29.08 35.23 17.14
N THR A 22 -29.32 34.44 18.16
CA THR A 22 -28.63 34.58 19.47
C THR A 22 -27.13 34.42 19.32
N LEU A 23 -26.67 33.45 18.55
CA LEU A 23 -25.25 33.21 18.30
C LEU A 23 -24.61 34.38 17.52
N ALA A 24 -25.31 34.88 16.50
CA ALA A 24 -24.84 36.05 15.74
C ALA A 24 -24.75 37.30 16.63
N ASP A 25 -25.74 37.54 17.48
CA ASP A 25 -25.77 38.65 18.45
C ASP A 25 -24.61 38.54 19.49
N GLN A 26 -24.17 37.31 19.78
CA GLN A 26 -23.00 37.04 20.63
C GLN A 26 -21.63 37.21 19.93
N GLY A 27 -21.64 37.53 18.64
CA GLY A 27 -20.42 37.78 17.85
C GLY A 27 -19.77 36.56 17.21
N TYR A 28 -20.51 35.43 17.12
CA TYR A 28 -20.07 34.28 16.33
C TYR A 28 -20.41 34.49 14.86
N ARG A 29 -19.62 33.89 13.97
CA ARG A 29 -19.98 33.77 12.56
C ARG A 29 -21.00 32.63 12.44
N VAL A 30 -22.22 32.95 11.99
CA VAL A 30 -23.27 31.97 11.79
C VAL A 30 -23.55 31.80 10.31
N ARG A 31 -23.50 30.57 9.84
CA ARG A 31 -23.88 30.20 8.47
C ARG A 31 -25.18 29.41 8.49
N VAL A 32 -26.17 29.86 7.73
CA VAL A 32 -27.43 29.14 7.56
C VAL A 32 -27.37 28.32 6.28
N TYR A 33 -27.45 27.01 6.39
CA TYR A 33 -27.52 26.11 5.24
C TYR A 33 -28.98 26.02 4.78
N ALA A 34 -29.24 26.40 3.54
CA ALA A 34 -30.53 26.26 2.89
C ALA A 34 -30.38 25.49 1.59
N PRO A 35 -31.11 24.36 1.39
CA PRO A 35 -31.10 23.65 0.12
C PRO A 35 -31.78 24.51 -0.95
N PHE A 36 -31.18 24.55 -2.14
CA PHE A 36 -31.73 25.22 -3.31
C PHE A 36 -31.64 24.28 -4.50
N GLY A 37 -32.70 24.16 -5.29
CA GLY A 37 -32.73 23.32 -6.48
C GLY A 37 -34.09 22.70 -6.77
N GLU A 38 -34.09 21.63 -7.55
CA GLU A 38 -35.30 20.92 -7.94
C GLU A 38 -35.97 20.19 -6.75
N LEU A 39 -37.27 19.96 -6.87
CA LEU A 39 -38.12 19.43 -5.79
C LEU A 39 -37.66 18.05 -5.29
N ILE A 40 -37.27 17.14 -6.18
CA ILE A 40 -36.93 15.75 -5.80
C ILE A 40 -35.66 15.66 -4.95
N PRO A 41 -34.51 16.29 -5.31
CA PRO A 41 -33.36 16.37 -4.42
C PRO A 41 -33.66 17.09 -3.10
N GLY A 42 -34.48 18.14 -3.12
CA GLY A 42 -34.92 18.86 -1.94
C GLY A 42 -35.78 18.02 -1.00
N MET A 43 -36.62 17.14 -1.52
CA MET A 43 -37.42 16.23 -0.72
C MET A 43 -36.57 15.20 0.04
N SER A 44 -35.53 14.67 -0.55
CA SER A 44 -34.62 13.74 0.15
C SER A 44 -33.97 14.40 1.37
N TYR A 45 -33.60 15.68 1.26
CA TYR A 45 -33.09 16.46 2.38
C TYR A 45 -34.16 16.67 3.45
N LEU A 46 -35.39 17.05 3.09
CA LEU A 46 -36.48 17.29 4.01
C LEU A 46 -36.89 16.01 4.76
N ILE A 47 -36.98 14.88 4.07
CA ILE A 47 -37.30 13.57 4.69
C ILE A 47 -36.22 13.19 5.71
N ARG A 48 -34.94 13.36 5.39
CA ARG A 48 -33.84 13.10 6.32
C ARG A 48 -33.96 13.99 7.56
N ARG A 49 -34.25 15.27 7.40
CA ARG A 49 -34.45 16.20 8.53
C ARG A 49 -35.68 15.81 9.37
N LEU A 50 -36.77 15.39 8.72
CA LEU A 50 -37.95 14.92 9.42
C LEU A 50 -37.65 13.68 10.28
N LEU A 51 -36.97 12.70 9.72
CA LEU A 51 -36.56 11.49 10.43
C LEU A 51 -35.63 11.78 11.61
N GLU A 52 -34.63 12.65 11.43
CA GLU A 52 -33.76 13.08 12.52
C GLU A 52 -34.53 13.78 13.65
N ASN A 53 -35.48 14.64 13.31
CA ASN A 53 -36.28 15.39 14.31
C ASN A 53 -37.29 14.52 15.04
N THR A 54 -37.72 13.40 14.45
CA THR A 54 -38.68 12.46 15.05
C THR A 54 -38.03 11.35 15.86
N ALA A 55 -36.70 11.22 15.81
CA ALA A 55 -35.96 10.26 16.63
C ALA A 55 -36.13 10.57 18.12
N ASN A 56 -36.35 9.55 18.94
CA ASN A 56 -36.56 9.71 20.40
C ASN A 56 -35.33 10.32 21.11
N SER A 57 -34.16 10.19 20.55
CA SER A 57 -32.89 10.77 21.02
C SER A 57 -32.58 12.17 20.47
N SER A 58 -33.50 12.76 19.70
CA SER A 58 -33.30 14.09 19.12
C SER A 58 -33.25 15.17 20.21
N PHE A 59 -32.22 16.00 20.19
CA PHE A 59 -32.07 17.17 21.08
C PHE A 59 -33.32 18.08 21.08
N LEU A 60 -33.99 18.27 19.93
CA LEU A 60 -35.21 19.07 19.82
C LEU A 60 -36.37 18.45 20.57
N ARG A 61 -36.52 17.13 20.60
CA ARG A 61 -37.56 16.42 21.32
C ARG A 61 -37.27 16.42 22.82
N GLN A 62 -36.06 16.16 23.22
CA GLN A 62 -35.64 16.22 24.63
C GLN A 62 -35.84 17.62 25.23
N ASN A 63 -35.61 18.68 24.43
CA ASN A 63 -35.87 20.05 24.87
C ASN A 63 -37.35 20.40 24.99
N GLN A 64 -38.25 19.65 24.34
CA GLN A 64 -39.73 19.80 24.50
C GLN A 64 -40.30 18.97 25.67
N GLU A 65 -39.57 17.99 26.16
CA GLU A 65 -39.97 17.08 27.24
C GLU A 65 -39.51 17.52 28.64
N ASP A 66 -39.11 18.81 28.84
CA ASP A 66 -38.62 19.38 30.10
C ASP A 66 -37.44 18.61 30.73
N VAL A 67 -36.55 18.07 29.90
CA VAL A 67 -35.32 17.41 30.37
C VAL A 67 -34.41 18.46 31.03
N PRO A 68 -33.85 18.20 32.23
CA PRO A 68 -32.96 19.13 32.91
C PRO A 68 -31.75 19.55 32.02
N LEU A 69 -31.39 20.83 32.06
CA LEU A 69 -30.31 21.40 31.25
C LEU A 69 -28.98 20.67 31.46
N GLU A 70 -28.70 20.20 32.67
CA GLU A 70 -27.52 19.42 33.03
C GLU A 70 -27.44 18.09 32.26
N THR A 71 -28.58 17.43 32.05
CA THR A 71 -28.67 16.20 31.24
C THR A 71 -28.46 16.49 29.75
N LEU A 72 -29.00 17.61 29.26
CA LEU A 72 -28.84 18.03 27.86
C LEU A 72 -27.40 18.46 27.55
N LEU A 73 -26.65 18.93 28.54
CA LEU A 73 -25.26 19.38 28.42
C LEU A 73 -24.24 18.30 28.86
N ALA A 74 -24.71 17.17 29.36
CA ALA A 74 -23.82 16.04 29.70
C ALA A 74 -23.07 15.57 28.46
N ALA A 75 -21.81 15.23 28.64
CA ALA A 75 -21.08 14.57 27.59
C ALA A 75 -21.80 13.26 27.18
N PRO A 76 -21.87 12.91 25.88
CA PRO A 76 -22.49 11.67 25.46
C PRO A 76 -21.82 10.51 26.19
N GLU A 77 -22.53 9.86 27.09
CA GLU A 77 -22.12 8.56 27.60
C GLU A 77 -22.52 7.55 26.50
N PHE A 78 -21.55 6.86 25.96
CA PHE A 78 -21.85 5.68 25.15
C PHE A 78 -22.50 4.69 26.10
N ALA A 79 -23.83 4.46 25.95
CA ALA A 79 -24.46 3.33 26.55
C ALA A 79 -23.66 2.11 26.12
N ALA A 80 -22.94 1.49 27.05
CA ALA A 80 -22.45 0.16 26.87
C ALA A 80 -23.71 -0.69 26.65
N GLU A 81 -24.05 -0.98 25.39
CA GLU A 81 -24.96 -2.06 25.10
C GLU A 81 -24.36 -3.26 25.81
N ASP A 82 -25.12 -3.85 26.68
CA ASP A 82 -24.78 -5.06 27.43
C ASP A 82 -24.41 -6.18 26.45
N ARG A 83 -23.19 -6.15 25.97
CA ARG A 83 -22.49 -7.32 25.45
C ARG A 83 -22.01 -8.09 26.68
N GLU A 84 -22.95 -8.80 27.32
CA GLU A 84 -22.57 -9.80 28.31
C GLU A 84 -21.52 -10.71 27.67
N GLY A 85 -20.27 -10.60 28.14
CA GLY A 85 -19.20 -11.55 27.88
C GLY A 85 -18.13 -11.16 26.85
N ALA A 86 -18.14 -9.98 26.25
CA ALA A 86 -16.98 -9.51 25.48
C ALA A 86 -16.08 -8.66 26.39
N GLU A 87 -14.90 -9.16 26.72
CA GLU A 87 -13.84 -8.27 27.25
C GLU A 87 -13.67 -7.09 26.29
N PRO A 88 -13.60 -5.84 26.78
CA PRO A 88 -13.40 -4.69 25.91
C PRO A 88 -12.10 -4.93 25.13
N GLU A 89 -12.19 -4.94 23.80
CA GLU A 89 -10.99 -5.01 22.98
C GLU A 89 -10.01 -3.91 23.44
N PRO A 90 -8.75 -4.22 23.69
CA PRO A 90 -7.80 -3.22 24.14
C PRO A 90 -7.80 -2.07 23.15
N HIS A 91 -8.06 -0.84 23.63
CA HIS A 91 -7.96 0.37 22.83
C HIS A 91 -6.54 0.52 22.32
N VAL A 92 -6.28 -0.03 21.14
CA VAL A 92 -5.01 0.15 20.44
C VAL A 92 -4.99 1.59 19.93
N VAL A 93 -4.05 2.39 20.42
CA VAL A 93 -3.82 3.73 19.85
C VAL A 93 -3.45 3.56 18.38
N PRO A 94 -4.23 4.13 17.44
CA PRO A 94 -3.93 3.98 16.02
C PRO A 94 -2.53 4.54 15.69
N PHE A 95 -1.79 3.85 14.82
CA PHE A 95 -0.52 4.34 14.32
C PHE A 95 -0.74 5.66 13.54
N PRO A 96 0.04 6.72 13.83
CA PRO A 96 -0.13 8.02 13.19
C PRO A 96 0.50 8.01 11.79
N ASN A 97 -0.27 7.62 10.78
CA ASN A 97 0.19 7.59 9.40
C ASN A 97 0.56 8.99 8.88
N ALA A 98 1.56 9.06 8.02
CA ALA A 98 1.94 10.28 7.30
C ALA A 98 0.77 10.75 6.41
N ALA A 99 0.42 12.03 6.51
CA ALA A 99 -0.67 12.60 5.72
C ALA A 99 -0.23 12.83 4.27
N ASP A 100 -1.11 12.54 3.31
CA ASP A 100 -0.88 12.87 1.91
C ASP A 100 -0.99 14.38 1.67
N ILE A 101 -0.30 14.85 0.63
CA ILE A 101 -0.37 16.26 0.24
C ILE A 101 -1.72 16.52 -0.46
N ASP A 102 -2.46 17.48 0.08
CA ASP A 102 -3.61 18.03 -0.63
C ASP A 102 -3.16 18.99 -1.73
N PHE A 103 -3.12 18.51 -2.96
CA PHE A 103 -2.80 19.32 -4.14
C PHE A 103 -3.91 20.33 -4.52
N ALA A 104 -5.07 20.36 -3.86
CA ALA A 104 -6.03 21.44 -3.97
C ALA A 104 -5.49 22.74 -3.36
N VAL A 105 -4.55 22.64 -2.43
CA VAL A 105 -3.88 23.80 -1.80
C VAL A 105 -2.84 24.40 -2.75
N ALA A 106 -3.02 25.68 -3.12
CA ALA A 106 -2.19 26.36 -4.13
C ALA A 106 -0.68 26.37 -3.80
N THR A 107 -0.32 26.58 -2.52
CA THR A 107 1.08 26.58 -2.08
C THR A 107 1.73 25.21 -2.25
N LYS A 108 1.00 24.13 -1.96
CA LYS A 108 1.48 22.75 -2.13
C LYS A 108 1.68 22.40 -3.61
N ARG A 109 0.75 22.82 -4.49
CA ARG A 109 0.94 22.69 -5.94
C ARG A 109 2.17 23.44 -6.43
N SER A 110 2.39 24.65 -5.96
CA SER A 110 3.55 25.46 -6.36
C SER A 110 4.86 24.80 -5.94
N GLN A 111 4.91 24.22 -4.73
CA GLN A 111 6.07 23.44 -4.25
C GLN A 111 6.33 22.22 -5.13
N ALA A 112 5.30 21.47 -5.49
CA ALA A 112 5.45 20.31 -6.38
C ALA A 112 5.95 20.71 -7.77
N ILE A 113 5.41 21.79 -8.37
CA ILE A 113 5.89 22.32 -9.66
C ILE A 113 7.35 22.78 -9.58
N ALA A 114 7.75 23.43 -8.49
CA ALA A 114 9.15 23.82 -8.29
C ALA A 114 10.06 22.59 -8.17
N ALA A 115 9.65 21.56 -7.46
CA ALA A 115 10.40 20.31 -7.34
C ALA A 115 10.55 19.57 -8.68
N LEU A 116 9.49 19.54 -9.50
CA LEU A 116 9.57 18.99 -10.86
C LEU A 116 10.63 19.72 -11.70
N LYS A 117 10.71 21.05 -11.63
CA LYS A 117 11.75 21.83 -12.32
C LYS A 117 13.15 21.55 -11.77
N THR A 118 13.28 21.46 -10.46
CA THR A 118 14.56 21.16 -9.80
C THR A 118 15.08 19.78 -10.20
N VAL A 119 14.22 18.76 -10.19
CA VAL A 119 14.58 17.40 -10.58
C VAL A 119 14.86 17.32 -12.08
N HIS A 120 14.09 18.03 -12.93
CA HIS A 120 14.37 18.09 -14.36
C HIS A 120 15.80 18.58 -14.68
N ALA A 121 16.31 19.55 -13.93
CA ALA A 121 17.67 20.04 -14.08
C ALA A 121 18.76 19.01 -13.65
N GLN A 122 18.37 17.96 -12.95
CA GLN A 122 19.25 16.88 -12.47
C GLN A 122 19.15 15.60 -13.32
N LEU A 123 18.29 15.58 -14.33
CA LEU A 123 18.14 14.41 -15.20
C LEU A 123 19.45 14.09 -15.95
N GLY A 124 19.60 12.84 -16.37
CA GLY A 124 20.75 12.36 -17.16
C GLY A 124 21.99 12.01 -16.34
N GLN A 125 21.97 12.12 -15.01
CA GLN A 125 23.07 11.73 -14.15
C GLN A 125 23.30 10.22 -14.16
N ARG A 126 24.52 9.79 -13.77
CA ARG A 126 24.89 8.39 -13.64
C ARG A 126 24.66 7.91 -12.21
N TYR A 127 24.06 6.73 -12.06
CA TYR A 127 23.77 6.05 -10.80
C TYR A 127 24.47 4.70 -10.81
N ASN A 128 25.53 4.57 -10.03
CA ASN A 128 26.31 3.35 -9.91
C ASN A 128 25.88 2.51 -8.70
N PRO A 129 26.17 1.20 -8.66
CA PRO A 129 26.03 0.40 -7.44
C PRO A 129 26.77 1.03 -6.27
N ILE A 130 26.21 0.89 -5.06
CA ILE A 130 26.86 1.28 -3.81
C ILE A 130 27.18 0.01 -3.03
N ILE A 131 28.46 -0.27 -2.85
CA ILE A 131 28.97 -1.45 -2.16
C ILE A 131 29.86 -0.99 -1.02
N ASN A 132 29.56 -1.46 0.19
CA ASN A 132 30.31 -1.07 1.40
C ASN A 132 30.37 0.46 1.63
N GLY A 133 29.28 1.17 1.27
CA GLY A 133 29.18 2.63 1.40
C GLY A 133 29.82 3.44 0.27
N GLU A 134 30.43 2.81 -0.72
CA GLU A 134 31.12 3.47 -1.83
C GLU A 134 30.46 3.19 -3.17
N ALA A 135 30.38 4.20 -4.04
CA ALA A 135 29.92 4.03 -5.41
C ALA A 135 30.98 3.27 -6.22
N VAL A 136 30.55 2.26 -6.97
CA VAL A 136 31.44 1.36 -7.73
C VAL A 136 31.17 1.49 -9.21
N ASP A 137 32.20 1.75 -10.01
CA ASP A 137 32.07 1.82 -11.46
C ASP A 137 31.70 0.46 -12.08
N THR A 138 30.97 0.51 -13.19
CA THR A 138 30.46 -0.64 -13.92
C THR A 138 30.83 -0.55 -15.39
N GLU A 139 31.04 -1.72 -16.02
CA GLU A 139 31.29 -1.82 -17.46
C GLU A 139 29.99 -1.65 -18.27
N VAL A 140 28.87 -2.11 -17.73
CA VAL A 140 27.57 -2.08 -18.40
C VAL A 140 26.74 -0.95 -17.85
N THR A 141 26.15 -0.15 -18.75
CA THR A 141 25.17 0.87 -18.41
C THR A 141 23.90 0.69 -19.22
N VAL A 142 22.76 1.07 -18.64
CA VAL A 142 21.47 1.18 -19.33
C VAL A 142 20.86 2.53 -19.07
N ASP A 143 20.08 3.01 -20.03
CA ASP A 143 19.37 4.28 -19.90
C ASP A 143 18.02 4.06 -19.21
N SER A 144 17.72 4.87 -18.18
CA SER A 144 16.41 5.05 -17.63
C SER A 144 15.76 6.24 -18.34
N VAL A 145 14.61 6.05 -18.94
CA VAL A 145 13.93 7.06 -19.75
C VAL A 145 12.54 7.40 -19.21
N ASN A 146 12.06 8.60 -19.49
CA ASN A 146 10.71 9.00 -19.10
C ASN A 146 9.66 8.27 -19.96
N PRO A 147 8.78 7.43 -19.37
CA PRO A 147 7.75 6.71 -20.13
C PRO A 147 6.78 7.62 -20.89
N SER A 148 6.56 8.86 -20.42
CA SER A 148 5.76 9.86 -21.13
C SER A 148 6.45 10.44 -22.37
N LYS A 149 7.80 10.43 -22.36
CA LYS A 149 8.66 10.98 -23.42
C LYS A 149 9.94 10.14 -23.53
N PRO A 150 9.95 9.02 -24.22
CA PRO A 150 11.08 8.08 -24.23
C PRO A 150 12.41 8.66 -24.73
N ALA A 151 12.39 9.79 -25.42
CA ALA A 151 13.59 10.54 -25.81
C ALA A 151 14.23 11.32 -24.64
N GLU A 152 13.53 11.48 -23.50
CA GLU A 152 14.02 12.18 -22.32
C GLU A 152 14.73 11.20 -21.38
N LEU A 153 16.05 11.35 -21.27
CA LEU A 153 16.90 10.54 -20.41
C LEU A 153 16.72 10.97 -18.95
N VAL A 154 16.25 10.07 -18.09
CA VAL A 154 16.13 10.29 -16.64
C VAL A 154 17.46 10.06 -15.93
N GLY A 155 18.15 8.97 -16.27
CA GLY A 155 19.45 8.67 -15.71
C GLY A 155 20.17 7.53 -16.43
N LYS A 156 21.47 7.40 -16.20
CA LYS A 156 22.28 6.28 -16.67
C LYS A 156 22.58 5.34 -15.50
N LEU A 157 22.12 4.11 -15.60
CA LEU A 157 22.26 3.10 -14.55
C LEU A 157 23.51 2.25 -14.81
N GLY A 158 24.44 2.24 -13.88
CA GLY A 158 25.51 1.25 -13.87
C GLY A 158 24.97 -0.10 -13.39
N LEU A 159 25.11 -1.16 -14.20
CA LEU A 159 24.65 -2.50 -13.82
C LEU A 159 25.79 -3.32 -13.22
N ALA A 160 25.58 -3.83 -12.01
CA ALA A 160 26.56 -4.65 -11.31
C ALA A 160 26.80 -5.99 -12.02
N SER A 161 28.06 -6.46 -11.97
CA SER A 161 28.46 -7.81 -12.36
C SER A 161 28.24 -8.83 -11.24
N GLN A 162 28.40 -10.12 -11.53
CA GLN A 162 28.36 -11.19 -10.51
C GLN A 162 29.50 -11.03 -9.50
N GLU A 163 30.69 -10.63 -9.94
CA GLU A 163 31.84 -10.35 -9.05
C GLU A 163 31.54 -9.20 -8.08
N GLN A 164 30.88 -8.15 -8.57
CA GLN A 164 30.43 -7.05 -7.71
C GLN A 164 29.33 -7.49 -6.73
N ALA A 165 28.46 -8.42 -7.12
CA ALA A 165 27.48 -9.02 -6.21
C ALA A 165 28.18 -9.84 -5.10
N ASP A 166 29.20 -10.61 -5.45
CA ASP A 166 30.01 -11.36 -4.46
C ASP A 166 30.72 -10.41 -3.48
N ARG A 167 31.25 -9.29 -3.97
CA ARG A 167 31.82 -8.24 -3.11
C ARG A 167 30.77 -7.64 -2.16
N ALA A 168 29.55 -7.39 -2.65
CA ALA A 168 28.46 -6.89 -1.83
C ALA A 168 28.05 -7.91 -0.74
N ILE A 169 28.00 -9.19 -1.07
CA ILE A 169 27.74 -10.28 -0.10
C ILE A 169 28.87 -10.37 0.93
N ALA A 170 30.12 -10.29 0.50
CA ALA A 170 31.26 -10.33 1.41
C ALA A 170 31.25 -9.13 2.38
N ALA A 171 30.95 -7.92 1.90
CA ALA A 171 30.79 -6.73 2.74
C ALA A 171 29.65 -6.89 3.75
N ALA A 172 28.50 -7.39 3.32
CA ALA A 172 27.35 -7.66 4.20
C ALA A 172 27.69 -8.72 5.26
N LYS A 173 28.39 -9.77 4.88
CA LYS A 173 28.84 -10.83 5.80
C LYS A 173 29.80 -10.30 6.86
N ALA A 174 30.72 -9.42 6.49
CA ALA A 174 31.65 -8.79 7.43
C ALA A 174 30.96 -7.82 8.41
N ALA A 175 29.94 -7.07 7.94
CA ALA A 175 29.21 -6.11 8.75
C ALA A 175 28.18 -6.77 9.68
N PHE A 176 27.67 -7.96 9.35
CA PHE A 176 26.55 -8.61 10.01
C PHE A 176 26.75 -8.78 11.53
N PRO A 177 27.87 -9.27 12.08
CA PRO A 177 27.99 -9.49 13.52
C PRO A 177 27.82 -8.21 14.36
N ALA A 178 28.38 -7.10 13.91
CA ALA A 178 28.27 -5.81 14.58
C ALA A 178 26.83 -5.24 14.47
N TRP A 179 26.22 -5.35 13.28
CA TRP A 179 24.87 -4.87 13.06
C TRP A 179 23.83 -5.70 13.84
N ALA A 180 23.98 -7.01 13.86
CA ALA A 180 23.12 -7.92 14.64
C ALA A 180 23.17 -7.63 16.14
N ALA A 181 24.35 -7.20 16.65
CA ALA A 181 24.53 -6.81 18.05
C ALA A 181 24.06 -5.39 18.37
N THR A 182 23.77 -4.57 17.36
CA THR A 182 23.27 -3.20 17.57
C THR A 182 21.86 -3.24 18.17
N PRO A 183 21.57 -2.50 19.26
CA PRO A 183 20.25 -2.50 19.90
C PRO A 183 19.12 -2.11 18.92
N ALA A 184 17.96 -2.75 19.06
CA ALA A 184 16.79 -2.49 18.19
C ALA A 184 16.42 -1.00 18.16
N LYS A 185 16.45 -0.32 19.31
CA LYS A 185 16.20 1.12 19.43
C LYS A 185 17.18 1.97 18.59
N ALA A 186 18.47 1.59 18.56
CA ALA A 186 19.46 2.31 17.77
C ALA A 186 19.24 2.09 16.26
N ARG A 187 18.90 0.87 15.82
CA ARG A 187 18.52 0.59 14.44
C ARG A 187 17.24 1.35 14.05
N GLY A 188 16.24 1.35 14.94
CA GLY A 188 14.99 2.10 14.74
C GLY A 188 15.21 3.61 14.63
N ALA A 189 16.16 4.18 15.37
CA ALA A 189 16.49 5.61 15.28
C ALA A 189 16.99 6.01 13.88
N ILE A 190 17.81 5.17 13.23
CA ILE A 190 18.26 5.40 11.85
C ILE A 190 17.06 5.42 10.89
N LEU A 191 16.11 4.50 11.05
CA LEU A 191 14.92 4.47 10.19
C LEU A 191 14.02 5.68 10.41
N ARG A 192 13.84 6.13 11.64
CA ARG A 192 13.08 7.36 11.93
C ARG A 192 13.75 8.58 11.30
N ARG A 193 15.10 8.65 11.32
CA ARG A 193 15.83 9.71 10.62
C ARG A 193 15.66 9.62 9.09
N ALA A 194 15.66 8.42 8.52
CA ALA A 194 15.35 8.21 7.10
C ALA A 194 13.92 8.70 6.75
N ALA A 195 12.95 8.45 7.62
CA ALA A 195 11.58 8.95 7.45
C ALA A 195 11.52 10.49 7.44
N GLU A 196 12.27 11.16 8.35
CA GLU A 196 12.38 12.63 8.38
C GLU A 196 12.99 13.17 7.08
N LEU A 197 14.06 12.55 6.59
CA LEU A 197 14.68 12.94 5.31
C LEU A 197 13.75 12.73 4.12
N MET A 198 12.93 11.68 4.12
CA MET A 198 11.89 11.48 3.11
C MET A 198 10.83 12.59 3.17
N GLU A 199 10.42 12.99 4.37
CA GLU A 199 9.47 14.10 4.56
C GLU A 199 10.05 15.44 4.05
N GLU A 200 11.29 15.75 4.40
CA GLU A 200 12.02 16.94 3.93
C GLU A 200 12.11 16.97 2.37
N ARG A 201 12.33 15.81 1.73
CA ARG A 201 12.53 15.67 0.27
C ARG A 201 11.28 15.19 -0.47
N ARG A 202 10.13 15.20 0.18
CA ARG A 202 8.89 14.59 -0.33
C ARG A 202 8.55 15.01 -1.77
N HIS A 203 8.57 16.31 -2.04
CA HIS A 203 8.27 16.82 -3.38
C HIS A 203 9.29 16.39 -4.44
N GLN A 204 10.57 16.24 -4.05
CA GLN A 204 11.62 15.76 -4.96
C GLN A 204 11.43 14.25 -5.24
N LEU A 205 11.13 13.44 -4.22
CA LEU A 205 10.85 12.02 -4.39
C LEU A 205 9.63 11.80 -5.30
N ASN A 206 8.57 12.59 -5.12
CA ASN A 206 7.43 12.60 -6.03
C ASN A 206 7.85 12.90 -7.47
N ALA A 207 8.69 13.93 -7.67
CA ALA A 207 9.15 14.34 -8.99
C ALA A 207 10.00 13.24 -9.67
N TRP A 208 10.89 12.56 -8.95
CA TRP A 208 11.65 11.43 -9.48
C TRP A 208 10.73 10.31 -9.98
N MET A 209 9.70 9.93 -9.21
CA MET A 209 8.74 8.90 -9.63
C MET A 209 7.90 9.34 -10.84
N VAL A 210 7.57 10.63 -10.95
CA VAL A 210 6.88 11.17 -12.13
C VAL A 210 7.73 11.02 -13.38
N TYR A 211 9.03 11.34 -13.30
CA TYR A 211 9.94 11.24 -14.45
C TYR A 211 10.31 9.79 -14.76
N GLU A 212 10.69 8.99 -13.77
CA GLU A 212 11.27 7.66 -14.01
C GLU A 212 10.23 6.59 -14.35
N VAL A 213 9.09 6.58 -13.65
CA VAL A 213 8.07 5.53 -13.84
C VAL A 213 6.74 6.07 -14.37
N GLY A 214 6.68 7.34 -14.74
CA GLY A 214 5.46 7.94 -15.30
C GLY A 214 4.28 8.00 -14.32
N LYS A 215 4.53 8.06 -13.02
CA LYS A 215 3.50 8.03 -11.98
C LYS A 215 2.91 9.44 -11.79
N PRO A 216 1.59 9.67 -12.01
CA PRO A 216 0.98 10.97 -11.74
C PRO A 216 1.15 11.41 -10.29
N LEU A 217 1.31 12.72 -10.01
CA LEU A 217 1.57 13.27 -8.67
C LEU A 217 0.61 12.76 -7.59
N GLY A 218 -0.68 12.67 -7.90
CA GLY A 218 -1.69 12.15 -6.97
C GLY A 218 -1.56 10.64 -6.67
N GLN A 219 -0.70 9.92 -7.40
CA GLN A 219 -0.35 8.52 -7.14
C GLN A 219 1.06 8.38 -6.57
N ALA A 220 1.95 9.35 -6.81
CA ALA A 220 3.32 9.36 -6.30
C ALA A 220 3.35 9.75 -4.81
N ASP A 221 2.58 10.74 -4.41
CA ASP A 221 2.60 11.27 -3.05
C ASP A 221 2.17 10.28 -1.96
N PRO A 222 1.08 9.51 -2.12
CA PRO A 222 0.74 8.43 -1.20
C PRO A 222 1.84 7.37 -1.05
N GLU A 223 2.64 7.16 -2.08
CA GLU A 223 3.78 6.23 -2.02
C GLU A 223 4.91 6.75 -1.11
N VAL A 224 5.17 8.06 -1.11
CA VAL A 224 6.12 8.65 -0.16
C VAL A 224 5.59 8.55 1.28
N SER A 225 4.29 8.79 1.49
CA SER A 225 3.65 8.57 2.80
C SER A 225 3.84 7.13 3.28
N GLU A 226 3.60 6.16 2.40
CA GLU A 226 3.76 4.73 2.71
C GLU A 226 5.22 4.38 3.05
N ALA A 227 6.20 4.91 2.34
CA ALA A 227 7.62 4.71 2.64
C ALA A 227 8.03 5.27 4.02
N ILE A 228 7.53 6.46 4.37
CA ILE A 228 7.70 7.09 5.68
C ILE A 228 7.10 6.21 6.78
N ASP A 229 5.88 5.73 6.54
CA ASP A 229 5.15 4.88 7.48
C ASP A 229 5.85 3.55 7.71
N PHE A 230 6.37 2.89 6.69
CA PHE A 230 7.17 1.68 6.86
C PHE A 230 8.39 1.91 7.76
N CYS A 231 9.11 3.01 7.58
CA CYS A 231 10.26 3.33 8.42
C CYS A 231 9.87 3.50 9.90
N ARG A 232 8.79 4.23 10.17
CA ARG A 232 8.30 4.52 11.53
C ARG A 232 7.68 3.28 12.17
N TYR A 233 6.76 2.65 11.46
CA TYR A 233 6.01 1.50 11.98
C TYR A 233 6.91 0.31 12.29
N TYR A 234 7.84 -0.03 11.40
CA TYR A 234 8.75 -1.15 11.66
C TYR A 234 9.80 -0.83 12.73
N ALA A 235 10.16 0.42 12.93
CA ALA A 235 10.98 0.81 14.09
C ALA A 235 10.24 0.54 15.41
N ASP A 236 8.95 0.92 15.50
CA ASP A 236 8.12 0.68 16.68
C ASP A 236 7.85 -0.80 16.91
N GLU A 237 7.52 -1.55 15.84
CA GLU A 237 7.27 -2.98 15.91
C GLU A 237 8.52 -3.78 16.33
N MET A 238 9.71 -3.38 15.86
CA MET A 238 10.93 -4.06 16.29
C MET A 238 11.26 -3.80 17.76
N GLU A 239 11.02 -2.59 18.26
CA GLU A 239 11.17 -2.29 19.68
C GLU A 239 10.18 -3.09 20.55
N ARG A 240 8.98 -3.36 20.04
CA ARG A 240 8.01 -4.26 20.69
C ARG A 240 8.49 -5.71 20.70
N LEU A 241 8.98 -6.22 19.58
CA LEU A 241 9.46 -7.59 19.44
C LEU A 241 10.76 -7.86 20.21
N ASP A 242 11.62 -6.86 20.38
CA ASP A 242 12.91 -6.97 21.09
C ASP A 242 12.74 -7.33 22.57
N ARG A 243 11.57 -7.04 23.15
CA ARG A 243 11.24 -7.45 24.54
C ARG A 243 11.18 -8.96 24.69
N GLY A 244 10.81 -9.70 23.64
CA GLY A 244 10.61 -11.14 23.70
C GLY A 244 9.55 -11.56 24.73
N HIS A 245 9.63 -12.80 25.16
CA HIS A 245 8.74 -13.35 26.21
C HIS A 245 9.57 -14.00 27.32
N ALA A 246 9.09 -13.85 28.56
CA ALA A 246 9.69 -14.45 29.75
C ALA A 246 8.66 -15.36 30.43
N TYR A 247 9.08 -16.59 30.73
CA TYR A 247 8.26 -17.57 31.40
C TYR A 247 9.12 -18.17 32.54
N ASP A 248 8.96 -17.62 33.74
CA ASP A 248 9.76 -18.05 34.90
C ASP A 248 8.96 -19.04 35.74
N TYR A 249 9.60 -20.20 36.05
CA TYR A 249 9.08 -21.24 36.92
C TYR A 249 10.03 -21.45 38.08
N PRO A 250 9.56 -22.02 39.20
CA PRO A 250 10.43 -22.34 40.31
C PRO A 250 11.64 -23.21 39.88
N GLY A 251 12.85 -22.71 40.06
CA GLY A 251 14.08 -23.38 39.69
C GLY A 251 14.56 -23.17 38.26
N GLU A 252 13.80 -22.49 37.44
CA GLU A 252 14.22 -22.25 36.04
C GLU A 252 13.71 -20.91 35.50
N THR A 253 14.50 -20.28 34.65
CA THR A 253 14.08 -19.12 33.87
C THR A 253 14.03 -19.47 32.39
N ASN A 254 12.98 -19.03 31.71
CA ASN A 254 12.78 -19.28 30.29
C ASN A 254 12.65 -17.96 29.54
N ARG A 255 13.39 -17.82 28.45
CA ARG A 255 13.43 -16.64 27.62
C ARG A 255 13.22 -17.02 26.15
N TYR A 256 12.23 -16.40 25.50
CA TYR A 256 11.97 -16.57 24.09
C TYR A 256 12.28 -15.24 23.38
N ARG A 257 13.32 -15.24 22.56
CA ARG A 257 13.85 -14.03 21.91
C ARG A 257 14.00 -14.23 20.41
N TYR A 258 14.04 -13.12 19.69
CA TYR A 258 14.16 -13.08 18.24
C TYR A 258 15.54 -12.58 17.82
N PHE A 259 16.15 -13.26 16.84
CA PHE A 259 17.48 -12.98 16.33
C PHE A 259 17.45 -12.76 14.82
N PRO A 260 18.32 -11.90 14.25
CA PRO A 260 18.43 -11.74 12.80
C PRO A 260 18.91 -13.02 12.12
N ARG A 261 18.47 -13.24 10.89
CA ARG A 261 18.82 -14.42 10.08
C ARG A 261 20.20 -14.32 9.46
N GLY A 262 20.59 -13.13 8.97
CA GLY A 262 21.86 -12.93 8.27
C GLY A 262 21.77 -11.92 7.14
N ILE A 263 22.02 -12.36 5.89
CA ILE A 263 21.99 -11.50 4.72
C ILE A 263 20.67 -11.68 3.98
N ALA A 264 19.95 -10.55 3.77
CA ALA A 264 18.72 -10.47 3.01
C ALA A 264 18.97 -9.89 1.63
N VAL A 265 18.39 -10.49 0.60
CA VAL A 265 18.26 -9.89 -0.73
C VAL A 265 16.85 -9.36 -0.89
N VAL A 266 16.73 -8.09 -1.22
CA VAL A 266 15.46 -7.44 -1.54
C VAL A 266 15.41 -7.21 -3.05
N ILE A 267 14.43 -7.82 -3.72
CA ILE A 267 14.19 -7.67 -5.15
C ILE A 267 12.88 -6.92 -5.31
N SER A 268 12.95 -5.62 -5.59
CA SER A 268 11.80 -4.73 -5.60
C SER A 268 11.25 -4.47 -7.00
N PRO A 269 9.94 -4.20 -7.12
CA PRO A 269 9.27 -3.92 -8.39
C PRO A 269 9.46 -2.46 -8.82
N TRP A 270 9.02 -2.16 -10.03
CA TRP A 270 9.07 -0.79 -10.60
C TRP A 270 7.79 0.03 -10.36
N ASN A 271 6.66 -0.61 -10.03
CA ASN A 271 5.36 0.08 -9.96
C ASN A 271 5.09 0.80 -8.63
N PHE A 272 5.70 0.35 -7.54
CA PHE A 272 5.83 1.05 -6.26
C PHE A 272 7.31 1.10 -5.88
N PRO A 273 8.11 1.88 -6.65
CA PRO A 273 9.56 1.78 -6.63
C PRO A 273 10.19 2.33 -5.35
N LEU A 274 9.50 3.23 -4.66
CA LEU A 274 9.95 3.78 -3.37
C LEU A 274 9.37 2.99 -2.20
N ALA A 275 8.04 2.88 -2.10
CA ALA A 275 7.40 2.32 -0.91
C ALA A 275 7.71 0.84 -0.71
N ILE A 276 7.54 -0.02 -1.74
CA ILE A 276 7.80 -1.45 -1.62
C ILE A 276 9.30 -1.72 -1.43
N ALA A 277 10.17 -1.01 -2.16
CA ALA A 277 11.61 -1.10 -1.96
C ALA A 277 12.00 -0.72 -0.53
N THR A 278 11.43 0.38 0.01
CA THR A 278 11.64 0.80 1.41
C THR A 278 11.12 -0.26 2.37
N GLY A 279 9.85 -0.68 2.25
CA GLY A 279 9.21 -1.59 3.19
C GLY A 279 9.98 -2.89 3.39
N MET A 280 10.37 -3.57 2.30
CA MET A 280 11.17 -4.81 2.39
C MET A 280 12.58 -4.55 2.93
N THR A 281 13.22 -3.45 2.49
CA THR A 281 14.60 -3.11 2.90
C THR A 281 14.67 -2.77 4.38
N VAL A 282 13.79 -1.88 4.87
CA VAL A 282 13.84 -1.43 6.26
C VAL A 282 13.35 -2.50 7.24
N ALA A 283 12.47 -3.41 6.80
CA ALA A 283 12.10 -4.59 7.59
C ALA A 283 13.32 -5.50 7.85
N ALA A 284 14.12 -5.77 6.81
CA ALA A 284 15.35 -6.53 6.96
C ALA A 284 16.39 -5.80 7.83
N LEU A 285 16.58 -4.50 7.62
CA LEU A 285 17.55 -3.69 8.36
C LEU A 285 17.21 -3.56 9.84
N VAL A 286 15.96 -3.20 10.19
CA VAL A 286 15.58 -2.98 11.58
C VAL A 286 15.61 -4.25 12.41
N THR A 287 15.37 -5.42 11.79
CA THR A 287 15.48 -6.72 12.42
C THR A 287 16.93 -7.19 12.61
N GLY A 288 17.92 -6.39 12.16
CA GLY A 288 19.35 -6.65 12.35
C GLY A 288 20.01 -7.46 11.24
N ASN A 289 19.32 -7.68 10.12
CA ASN A 289 19.89 -8.30 8.93
C ASN A 289 20.67 -7.27 8.10
N CYS A 290 21.72 -7.69 7.40
CA CYS A 290 22.33 -6.90 6.34
C CYS A 290 21.55 -7.09 5.03
N THR A 291 21.43 -6.03 4.22
CA THR A 291 20.50 -6.03 3.10
C THR A 291 21.17 -5.63 1.80
N ILE A 292 20.91 -6.40 0.74
CA ILE A 292 21.26 -6.07 -0.64
C ILE A 292 19.98 -5.74 -1.38
N LEU A 293 19.78 -4.47 -1.74
CA LEU A 293 18.65 -4.02 -2.55
C LEU A 293 18.99 -4.13 -4.03
N LYS A 294 18.30 -5.01 -4.73
CA LYS A 294 18.28 -5.10 -6.18
C LYS A 294 16.95 -4.55 -6.71
N PRO A 295 16.90 -3.29 -7.15
CA PRO A 295 15.68 -2.72 -7.72
C PRO A 295 15.40 -3.28 -9.12
N ALA A 296 14.17 -3.09 -9.60
CA ALA A 296 13.87 -3.25 -11.02
C ALA A 296 14.68 -2.25 -11.86
N GLU A 297 15.11 -2.66 -13.06
CA GLU A 297 15.92 -1.80 -13.92
C GLU A 297 15.19 -0.50 -14.31
N ASN A 298 13.86 -0.56 -14.47
CA ASN A 298 13.02 0.57 -14.86
C ASN A 298 12.77 1.58 -13.72
N SER A 299 13.31 1.35 -12.52
CA SER A 299 13.08 2.20 -11.34
C SER A 299 14.30 2.28 -10.42
N ALA A 300 15.48 2.14 -10.99
CA ALA A 300 16.69 2.13 -10.18
C ALA A 300 17.14 3.53 -9.73
N VAL A 301 16.75 4.62 -10.43
CA VAL A 301 17.10 5.99 -10.01
C VAL A 301 16.41 6.35 -8.69
N ILE A 302 15.10 6.11 -8.55
CA ILE A 302 14.41 6.37 -7.27
C ILE A 302 14.92 5.46 -6.15
N ALA A 303 15.33 4.21 -6.47
CA ALA A 303 15.98 3.34 -5.50
C ALA A 303 17.38 3.84 -5.10
N ALA A 304 18.12 4.53 -6.00
CA ALA A 304 19.35 5.24 -5.63
C ALA A 304 19.06 6.40 -4.66
N LYS A 305 17.94 7.12 -4.84
CA LYS A 305 17.52 8.17 -3.89
C LYS A 305 17.17 7.60 -2.51
N LEU A 306 16.56 6.42 -2.46
CA LEU A 306 16.38 5.68 -1.20
C LEU A 306 17.73 5.33 -0.56
N ALA A 307 18.70 4.85 -1.36
CA ALA A 307 20.04 4.53 -0.87
C ALA A 307 20.76 5.76 -0.29
N GLU A 308 20.71 6.90 -0.99
CA GLU A 308 21.24 8.19 -0.51
C GLU A 308 20.64 8.57 0.85
N ILE A 309 19.31 8.43 1.01
CA ILE A 309 18.59 8.74 2.25
C ILE A 309 19.02 7.80 3.40
N LEU A 310 19.11 6.50 3.16
CA LEU A 310 19.52 5.54 4.18
C LEU A 310 20.95 5.79 4.67
N ILE A 311 21.88 6.08 3.75
CA ILE A 311 23.28 6.39 4.07
C ILE A 311 23.35 7.70 4.89
N GLU A 312 22.65 8.74 4.47
CA GLU A 312 22.61 10.04 5.18
C GLU A 312 21.94 9.92 6.56
N ALA A 313 20.98 9.01 6.71
CA ALA A 313 20.37 8.69 8.00
C ALA A 313 21.32 7.98 8.97
N GLY A 314 22.51 7.59 8.53
CA GLY A 314 23.55 6.97 9.35
C GLY A 314 23.64 5.45 9.21
N MET A 315 23.15 4.86 8.11
CA MET A 315 23.31 3.42 7.87
C MET A 315 24.80 3.07 7.70
N PRO A 316 25.35 2.14 8.53
CA PRO A 316 26.76 1.83 8.49
C PRO A 316 27.19 1.18 7.15
N PRO A 317 28.44 1.42 6.69
CA PRO A 317 28.99 0.71 5.55
C PRO A 317 28.89 -0.82 5.72
N GLY A 318 28.61 -1.52 4.63
CA GLY A 318 28.45 -2.98 4.63
C GLY A 318 27.08 -3.48 5.09
N VAL A 319 26.33 -2.73 5.85
CA VAL A 319 24.98 -3.13 6.33
C VAL A 319 23.95 -3.07 5.21
N PHE A 320 24.02 -2.06 4.36
CA PHE A 320 23.16 -1.86 3.22
C PHE A 320 23.96 -1.74 1.93
N GLN A 321 23.50 -2.43 0.89
CA GLN A 321 24.08 -2.38 -0.46
C GLN A 321 22.98 -2.00 -1.46
N TYR A 322 23.27 -1.08 -2.36
CA TYR A 322 22.42 -0.77 -3.51
C TYR A 322 23.04 -1.39 -4.76
N LEU A 323 22.33 -2.34 -5.39
CA LEU A 323 22.90 -3.18 -6.45
C LEU A 323 21.96 -3.26 -7.66
N PRO A 324 21.84 -2.19 -8.47
CA PRO A 324 21.12 -2.27 -9.74
C PRO A 324 21.82 -3.29 -10.65
N ALA A 325 21.06 -4.24 -11.15
CA ALA A 325 21.59 -5.37 -11.90
C ALA A 325 20.51 -6.06 -12.72
N ARG A 326 20.91 -6.82 -13.76
CA ARG A 326 19.99 -7.64 -14.53
C ARG A 326 19.42 -8.78 -13.70
N GLY A 327 18.09 -8.92 -13.72
CA GLY A 327 17.39 -9.97 -12.98
C GLY A 327 17.80 -11.37 -13.42
N SER A 328 17.98 -11.58 -14.73
CA SER A 328 18.29 -12.91 -15.31
C SER A 328 19.71 -13.41 -14.99
N THR A 329 20.65 -12.53 -14.66
CA THR A 329 22.05 -12.90 -14.36
C THR A 329 22.34 -12.70 -12.88
N VAL A 330 22.58 -11.47 -12.45
CA VAL A 330 22.95 -11.16 -11.06
C VAL A 330 21.81 -11.44 -10.09
N GLY A 331 20.54 -11.18 -10.47
CA GLY A 331 19.40 -11.55 -9.64
C GLY A 331 19.35 -13.06 -9.36
N ALA A 332 19.51 -13.88 -10.39
CA ALA A 332 19.58 -15.34 -10.25
C ALA A 332 20.80 -15.78 -9.42
N HIS A 333 21.97 -15.14 -9.61
CA HIS A 333 23.16 -15.40 -8.83
C HIS A 333 22.93 -15.15 -7.33
N LEU A 334 22.35 -14.01 -6.97
CA LEU A 334 22.00 -13.67 -5.59
C LEU A 334 21.04 -14.69 -4.95
N VAL A 335 19.99 -15.10 -5.68
CA VAL A 335 19.01 -16.10 -5.19
C VAL A 335 19.69 -17.43 -4.88
N ASN A 336 20.65 -17.84 -5.71
CA ASN A 336 21.36 -19.12 -5.59
C ASN A 336 22.58 -19.08 -4.64
N HIS A 337 23.07 -17.90 -4.26
CA HIS A 337 24.30 -17.77 -3.49
C HIS A 337 24.16 -18.42 -2.08
N PRO A 338 25.14 -19.27 -1.63
CA PRO A 338 25.04 -20.01 -0.38
C PRO A 338 24.99 -19.14 0.89
N ASP A 339 25.57 -17.94 0.86
CA ASP A 339 25.58 -17.03 2.01
C ASP A 339 24.35 -16.12 2.11
N ILE A 340 23.38 -16.21 1.17
CA ILE A 340 22.11 -15.49 1.25
C ILE A 340 21.14 -16.30 2.11
N HIS A 341 20.65 -15.68 3.19
CA HIS A 341 19.77 -16.30 4.18
C HIS A 341 18.31 -16.13 3.86
N MET A 342 17.95 -15.03 3.23
CA MET A 342 16.55 -14.76 2.87
C MET A 342 16.42 -13.90 1.63
N ILE A 343 15.26 -14.02 1.00
CA ILE A 343 14.88 -13.26 -0.19
C ILE A 343 13.50 -12.65 0.07
N ALA A 344 13.40 -11.33 -0.02
CA ALA A 344 12.15 -10.60 -0.05
C ALA A 344 11.93 -10.10 -1.47
N PHE A 345 10.88 -10.58 -2.11
CA PHE A 345 10.57 -10.34 -3.52
C PHE A 345 9.17 -9.76 -3.69
N THR A 346 9.05 -8.78 -4.55
CA THR A 346 7.75 -8.35 -5.11
C THR A 346 7.89 -8.23 -6.62
N GLY A 347 6.97 -8.88 -7.37
CA GLY A 347 6.99 -8.85 -8.82
C GLY A 347 6.01 -9.85 -9.45
N SER A 348 6.31 -10.35 -10.66
CA SER A 348 5.44 -11.29 -11.37
C SER A 348 5.39 -12.68 -10.71
N ARG A 349 4.24 -13.37 -10.87
CA ARG A 349 4.05 -14.75 -10.42
C ARG A 349 5.13 -15.70 -10.93
N GLU A 350 5.46 -15.59 -12.21
CA GLU A 350 6.47 -16.45 -12.83
C GLU A 350 7.84 -16.33 -12.15
N VAL A 351 8.29 -15.09 -11.92
CA VAL A 351 9.59 -14.85 -11.27
C VAL A 351 9.55 -15.25 -9.80
N GLY A 352 8.46 -14.97 -9.08
CA GLY A 352 8.30 -15.35 -7.67
C GLY A 352 8.32 -16.86 -7.47
N CYS A 353 7.59 -17.62 -8.29
CA CYS A 353 7.59 -19.09 -8.26
C CYS A 353 8.98 -19.65 -8.56
N ARG A 354 9.70 -19.07 -9.52
CA ARG A 354 11.08 -19.48 -9.83
C ARG A 354 12.03 -19.20 -8.67
N ILE A 355 11.96 -18.01 -8.06
CA ILE A 355 12.76 -17.68 -6.87
C ILE A 355 12.47 -18.68 -5.74
N TYR A 356 11.20 -19.00 -5.52
CA TYR A 356 10.80 -19.94 -4.47
C TYR A 356 11.37 -21.34 -4.70
N ALA A 357 11.28 -21.84 -5.94
CA ALA A 357 11.82 -23.14 -6.33
C ALA A 357 13.37 -23.18 -6.23
N GLU A 358 14.07 -22.14 -6.69
CA GLU A 358 15.53 -22.07 -6.63
C GLU A 358 16.05 -21.92 -5.19
N ALA A 359 15.38 -21.13 -4.35
CA ALA A 359 15.76 -20.95 -2.96
C ALA A 359 15.60 -22.24 -2.13
N ALA A 360 14.69 -23.12 -2.50
CA ALA A 360 14.48 -24.41 -1.84
C ALA A 360 15.58 -25.43 -2.16
N GLN A 361 16.39 -25.21 -3.19
CA GLN A 361 17.48 -26.11 -3.56
C GLN A 361 18.71 -25.84 -2.69
N TRP A 362 19.19 -26.86 -1.98
CA TRP A 362 20.42 -26.76 -1.24
C TRP A 362 21.64 -26.63 -2.17
N ARG A 363 22.57 -25.74 -1.80
CA ARG A 363 23.80 -25.49 -2.56
C ARG A 363 25.03 -25.85 -1.72
N PRO A 364 26.12 -26.36 -2.34
CA PRO A 364 27.38 -26.60 -1.63
C PRO A 364 27.85 -25.35 -0.87
N GLY A 365 28.25 -25.52 0.39
CA GLY A 365 28.66 -24.41 1.28
C GLY A 365 27.51 -23.72 2.03
N GLN A 366 26.27 -23.97 1.68
CA GLN A 366 25.12 -23.44 2.38
C GLN A 366 24.91 -24.15 3.74
N ARG A 367 24.75 -23.36 4.82
CA ARG A 367 24.61 -23.86 6.20
C ARG A 367 23.25 -23.57 6.84
N HIS A 368 22.30 -23.07 6.07
CA HIS A 368 20.96 -22.70 6.52
C HIS A 368 19.94 -22.94 5.40
N LEU A 369 18.67 -23.03 5.74
CA LEU A 369 17.58 -23.00 4.77
C LEU A 369 17.20 -21.56 4.50
N LYS A 370 17.06 -21.18 3.23
CA LYS A 370 16.67 -19.83 2.84
C LYS A 370 15.20 -19.57 3.16
N ARG A 371 14.91 -18.38 3.67
CA ARG A 371 13.55 -17.89 3.80
C ARG A 371 13.18 -17.10 2.55
N VAL A 372 12.00 -17.33 2.00
CA VAL A 372 11.43 -16.55 0.89
C VAL A 372 10.14 -15.90 1.35
N ILE A 373 10.04 -14.59 1.12
CA ILE A 373 8.83 -13.78 1.21
C ILE A 373 8.57 -13.33 -0.22
N ALA A 374 7.41 -13.65 -0.76
CA ALA A 374 7.07 -13.31 -2.14
C ALA A 374 5.67 -12.70 -2.21
N GLU A 375 5.60 -11.46 -2.69
CA GLU A 375 4.37 -10.78 -3.07
C GLU A 375 4.30 -10.71 -4.59
N MET A 376 3.20 -11.24 -5.16
CA MET A 376 3.07 -11.43 -6.60
C MET A 376 1.82 -10.72 -7.13
N GLY A 377 1.47 -11.02 -8.36
CA GLY A 377 0.36 -10.40 -9.06
C GLY A 377 -1.02 -10.73 -8.52
N GLY A 378 -2.04 -10.17 -9.18
CA GLY A 378 -3.43 -10.35 -8.83
C GLY A 378 -4.36 -10.32 -10.05
N LYS A 379 -5.53 -10.95 -9.90
CA LYS A 379 -6.66 -10.82 -10.83
C LYS A 379 -7.89 -10.35 -10.05
N ASN A 380 -7.77 -9.18 -9.48
CA ASN A 380 -8.66 -8.69 -8.44
C ASN A 380 -10.05 -8.35 -8.98
N GLY A 381 -11.07 -8.71 -8.21
CA GLY A 381 -12.47 -8.49 -8.55
C GLY A 381 -13.18 -7.59 -7.55
N ILE A 382 -14.07 -6.74 -8.07
CA ILE A 382 -15.07 -6.04 -7.25
C ILE A 382 -16.45 -6.58 -7.62
N VAL A 383 -17.16 -7.11 -6.64
CA VAL A 383 -18.55 -7.54 -6.78
C VAL A 383 -19.48 -6.34 -6.57
N ILE A 384 -20.38 -6.12 -7.50
CA ILE A 384 -21.42 -5.09 -7.42
C ILE A 384 -22.77 -5.80 -7.25
N ASP A 385 -23.25 -5.75 -6.02
CA ASP A 385 -24.51 -6.35 -5.59
C ASP A 385 -25.73 -5.51 -6.02
N GLU A 386 -26.91 -6.11 -6.04
CA GLU A 386 -28.17 -5.43 -6.39
C GLU A 386 -28.50 -4.26 -5.48
N SER A 387 -28.08 -4.32 -4.20
CA SER A 387 -28.29 -3.28 -3.19
C SER A 387 -27.20 -2.20 -3.17
N ALA A 388 -26.22 -2.26 -4.05
CA ALA A 388 -25.08 -1.36 -4.09
C ALA A 388 -25.49 0.11 -4.34
N ASP A 389 -24.75 1.04 -3.75
CA ASP A 389 -24.73 2.41 -4.23
C ASP A 389 -23.92 2.45 -5.53
N LEU A 390 -24.62 2.53 -6.67
CA LEU A 390 -23.97 2.45 -7.99
C LEU A 390 -23.04 3.62 -8.27
N ASP A 391 -23.29 4.80 -7.72
CA ASP A 391 -22.44 5.97 -7.94
C ASP A 391 -21.09 5.80 -7.20
N GLN A 392 -21.14 5.32 -5.96
CA GLN A 392 -19.94 4.97 -5.21
C GLN A 392 -19.20 3.78 -5.85
N ALA A 393 -19.93 2.76 -6.30
CA ALA A 393 -19.35 1.59 -6.95
C ALA A 393 -18.62 1.95 -8.24
N VAL A 394 -19.22 2.79 -9.10
CA VAL A 394 -18.59 3.28 -10.34
C VAL A 394 -17.30 4.05 -10.03
N GLN A 395 -17.33 4.99 -9.08
CA GLN A 395 -16.15 5.75 -8.69
C GLN A 395 -15.03 4.85 -8.16
N GLY A 396 -15.38 3.89 -7.29
CA GLY A 396 -14.43 2.96 -6.72
C GLY A 396 -13.81 2.01 -7.75
N VAL A 397 -14.61 1.51 -8.70
CA VAL A 397 -14.12 0.66 -9.79
C VAL A 397 -13.21 1.46 -10.73
N VAL A 398 -13.63 2.65 -11.19
CA VAL A 398 -12.82 3.50 -12.08
C VAL A 398 -11.47 3.86 -11.43
N TYR A 399 -11.49 4.29 -10.18
CA TYR A 399 -10.25 4.59 -9.45
C TYR A 399 -9.35 3.36 -9.31
N SER A 400 -9.92 2.21 -8.94
CA SER A 400 -9.17 0.98 -8.71
C SER A 400 -8.65 0.33 -10.01
N ALA A 401 -9.37 0.49 -11.13
CA ALA A 401 -8.98 -0.10 -12.41
C ALA A 401 -7.94 0.74 -13.16
N PHE A 402 -8.09 2.06 -13.15
CA PHE A 402 -7.34 2.93 -14.04
C PHE A 402 -6.32 3.84 -13.34
N GLY A 403 -6.32 3.89 -12.01
CA GLY A 403 -5.28 4.59 -11.23
C GLY A 403 -3.89 4.03 -11.55
N PHE A 404 -2.94 4.92 -11.89
CA PHE A 404 -1.61 4.54 -12.37
C PHE A 404 -1.66 3.59 -13.58
N SER A 405 -2.63 3.81 -14.48
CA SER A 405 -2.81 3.00 -15.71
C SER A 405 -3.01 1.51 -15.45
N GLY A 406 -3.63 1.14 -14.31
CA GLY A 406 -3.85 -0.24 -13.93
C GLY A 406 -2.57 -1.03 -13.56
N GLN A 407 -1.43 -0.38 -13.45
CA GLN A 407 -0.13 -0.99 -13.15
C GLN A 407 0.07 -1.21 -11.64
N LYS A 408 -0.93 -1.76 -10.98
CA LYS A 408 -0.90 -2.12 -9.56
C LYS A 408 -1.27 -3.60 -9.41
N CYS A 409 -0.55 -4.31 -8.56
CA CYS A 409 -0.91 -5.68 -8.20
C CYS A 409 -2.33 -5.76 -7.62
N SER A 410 -2.79 -4.69 -6.96
CA SER A 410 -4.13 -4.54 -6.37
C SER A 410 -5.17 -3.94 -7.32
N ALA A 411 -4.85 -3.63 -8.59
CA ALA A 411 -5.79 -2.99 -9.51
C ALA A 411 -7.04 -3.85 -9.74
N CYS A 412 -8.21 -3.20 -9.80
CA CYS A 412 -9.46 -3.85 -10.20
C CYS A 412 -9.39 -4.21 -11.69
N SER A 413 -9.28 -5.49 -11.99
CA SER A 413 -9.26 -5.98 -13.37
C SER A 413 -10.55 -6.68 -13.77
N ARG A 414 -11.43 -6.99 -12.79
CA ARG A 414 -12.73 -7.61 -12.99
C ARG A 414 -13.80 -6.84 -12.19
N ALA A 415 -14.84 -6.32 -12.85
CA ALA A 415 -16.07 -5.88 -12.21
C ALA A 415 -17.13 -6.96 -12.41
N ILE A 416 -17.56 -7.60 -11.33
CA ILE A 416 -18.51 -8.71 -11.35
C ILE A 416 -19.85 -8.16 -10.87
N VAL A 417 -20.80 -8.01 -11.79
CA VAL A 417 -22.02 -7.22 -11.56
C VAL A 417 -23.24 -8.12 -11.62
N VAL A 418 -24.08 -8.09 -10.57
CA VAL A 418 -25.33 -8.83 -10.52
C VAL A 418 -26.28 -8.35 -11.64
N ALA A 419 -26.97 -9.28 -12.28
CA ALA A 419 -27.75 -9.06 -13.50
C ALA A 419 -28.78 -7.93 -13.39
N SER A 420 -29.40 -7.74 -12.22
CA SER A 420 -30.46 -6.73 -11.99
C SER A 420 -29.96 -5.29 -12.13
N VAL A 421 -28.67 -5.03 -11.87
CA VAL A 421 -28.07 -3.69 -11.93
C VAL A 421 -27.03 -3.53 -13.04
N TYR A 422 -26.79 -4.59 -13.83
CA TYR A 422 -25.71 -4.66 -14.80
C TYR A 422 -25.75 -3.54 -15.83
N ASP A 423 -26.86 -3.36 -16.55
CA ASP A 423 -26.93 -2.42 -17.65
C ASP A 423 -26.78 -0.97 -17.17
N THR A 424 -27.38 -0.63 -16.01
CA THR A 424 -27.25 0.69 -15.38
C THR A 424 -25.81 0.95 -14.93
N PHE A 425 -25.19 -0.04 -14.32
CA PHE A 425 -23.79 0.07 -13.87
C PHE A 425 -22.85 0.25 -15.05
N VAL A 426 -22.96 -0.58 -16.10
CA VAL A 426 -22.12 -0.52 -17.29
C VAL A 426 -22.22 0.85 -17.97
N HIS A 427 -23.44 1.37 -18.15
CA HIS A 427 -23.63 2.69 -18.75
C HIS A 427 -22.89 3.79 -17.97
N ARG A 428 -23.08 3.84 -16.64
CA ARG A 428 -22.41 4.82 -15.77
C ARG A 428 -20.88 4.63 -15.76
N LEU A 429 -20.41 3.39 -15.72
CA LEU A 429 -18.99 3.05 -15.72
C LEU A 429 -18.29 3.55 -17.00
N VAL A 430 -18.89 3.31 -18.16
CA VAL A 430 -18.34 3.74 -19.47
C VAL A 430 -18.25 5.26 -19.52
N GLU A 431 -19.30 5.99 -19.12
CA GLU A 431 -19.29 7.45 -19.15
C GLU A 431 -18.30 8.04 -18.12
N ALA A 432 -18.22 7.48 -16.92
CA ALA A 432 -17.22 7.89 -15.93
C ALA A 432 -15.79 7.63 -16.43
N THR A 433 -15.54 6.49 -17.08
CA THR A 433 -14.23 6.17 -17.66
C THR A 433 -13.88 7.13 -18.80
N ARG A 434 -14.84 7.48 -19.65
CA ARG A 434 -14.68 8.44 -20.75
C ARG A 434 -14.24 9.84 -20.30
N SER A 435 -14.57 10.21 -19.06
CA SER A 435 -14.19 11.50 -18.48
C SER A 435 -12.74 11.58 -17.99
N LEU A 436 -11.98 10.47 -18.00
CA LEU A 436 -10.61 10.44 -17.53
C LEU A 436 -9.66 11.14 -18.51
N ASN A 437 -8.74 11.95 -17.97
CA ASN A 437 -7.67 12.56 -18.75
C ASN A 437 -6.48 11.59 -18.87
N VAL A 438 -6.18 11.17 -20.09
CA VAL A 438 -5.00 10.39 -20.46
C VAL A 438 -3.90 11.32 -20.95
N GLY A 439 -2.69 11.23 -20.39
CA GLY A 439 -1.61 12.13 -20.82
C GLY A 439 -0.32 12.02 -20.00
N GLU A 440 0.56 12.99 -20.23
CA GLU A 440 1.84 13.05 -19.53
C GLU A 440 1.66 13.14 -18.01
N ALA A 441 2.43 12.33 -17.26
CA ALA A 441 2.37 12.27 -15.79
C ALA A 441 2.70 13.62 -15.11
N LEU A 442 3.46 14.48 -15.77
CA LEU A 442 3.81 15.83 -15.31
C LEU A 442 2.63 16.80 -15.23
N LYS A 443 1.56 16.55 -15.97
CA LYS A 443 0.38 17.44 -16.01
C LYS A 443 -0.53 17.16 -14.82
N PRO A 444 -0.85 18.15 -13.99
CA PRO A 444 -1.70 17.96 -12.82
C PRO A 444 -3.10 17.40 -13.11
N SER A 445 -3.60 17.62 -14.32
CA SER A 445 -4.91 17.11 -14.79
C SER A 445 -4.88 15.63 -15.18
N THR A 446 -3.71 15.04 -15.39
CA THR A 446 -3.58 13.64 -15.80
C THR A 446 -4.05 12.71 -14.71
N LYS A 447 -4.99 11.82 -15.07
CA LYS A 447 -5.48 10.72 -14.22
C LYS A 447 -4.87 9.39 -14.63
N VAL A 448 -4.66 9.19 -15.94
CA VAL A 448 -4.07 7.99 -16.52
C VAL A 448 -2.79 8.39 -17.25
N GLY A 449 -1.66 7.96 -16.71
CA GLY A 449 -0.33 8.22 -17.26
C GLY A 449 0.09 7.19 -18.31
N PRO A 450 1.40 7.13 -18.66
CA PRO A 450 1.94 6.08 -19.51
C PRO A 450 2.00 4.74 -18.78
N VAL A 451 2.18 3.66 -19.54
CA VAL A 451 2.70 2.40 -19.04
C VAL A 451 4.23 2.44 -19.01
N ILE A 452 4.86 1.54 -18.28
CA ILE A 452 6.28 1.66 -17.90
C ILE A 452 7.25 1.66 -19.07
N ASP A 453 7.02 0.82 -20.08
CA ASP A 453 7.92 0.68 -21.23
C ASP A 453 7.21 0.17 -22.50
N ALA A 454 7.96 0.07 -23.59
CA ALA A 454 7.46 -0.42 -24.87
C ALA A 454 6.97 -1.88 -24.80
N ASN A 455 7.61 -2.73 -24.00
CA ASN A 455 7.20 -4.13 -23.88
C ASN A 455 5.86 -4.24 -23.18
N ALA A 456 5.65 -3.49 -22.09
CA ALA A 456 4.36 -3.40 -21.42
C ALA A 456 3.27 -2.89 -22.37
N GLN A 457 3.56 -1.85 -23.16
CA GLN A 457 2.61 -1.32 -24.14
C GLN A 457 2.21 -2.38 -25.18
N VAL A 458 3.17 -3.12 -25.74
CA VAL A 458 2.91 -4.19 -26.72
C VAL A 458 2.08 -5.31 -26.10
N ASN A 459 2.46 -5.76 -24.90
CA ASN A 459 1.76 -6.85 -24.21
C ASN A 459 0.32 -6.48 -23.88
N ILE A 460 0.09 -5.27 -23.34
CA ILE A 460 -1.27 -4.82 -22.99
C ILE A 460 -2.14 -4.70 -24.24
N LYS A 461 -1.61 -4.14 -25.33
CA LYS A 461 -2.32 -4.06 -26.63
C LYS A 461 -2.67 -5.45 -27.16
N ALA A 462 -1.78 -6.44 -27.01
CA ALA A 462 -2.07 -7.82 -27.40
C ALA A 462 -3.25 -8.42 -26.61
N TYR A 463 -3.35 -8.11 -25.30
CA TYR A 463 -4.52 -8.49 -24.50
C TYR A 463 -5.80 -7.74 -24.90
N ILE A 464 -5.71 -6.49 -25.32
CA ILE A 464 -6.86 -5.74 -25.84
C ILE A 464 -7.38 -6.44 -27.11
N GLU A 465 -6.49 -6.85 -28.03
CA GLU A 465 -6.90 -7.61 -29.23
C GLU A 465 -7.50 -8.98 -28.89
N LYS A 466 -6.98 -9.71 -27.89
CA LYS A 466 -7.63 -10.94 -27.38
C LYS A 466 -9.03 -10.61 -26.84
N GLY A 467 -9.17 -9.55 -26.07
CA GLY A 467 -10.46 -9.13 -25.51
C GLY A 467 -11.50 -8.81 -26.58
N LYS A 468 -11.10 -8.17 -27.69
CA LYS A 468 -11.98 -7.91 -28.86
C LYS A 468 -12.51 -9.21 -29.49
N ALA A 469 -11.76 -10.30 -29.38
CA ALA A 469 -12.20 -11.62 -29.88
C ALA A 469 -13.08 -12.40 -28.88
N GLU A 470 -12.96 -12.10 -27.57
CA GLU A 470 -13.60 -12.86 -26.49
C GLU A 470 -14.86 -12.19 -25.92
N ALA A 471 -15.01 -10.86 -26.10
CA ALA A 471 -16.01 -10.06 -25.42
C ALA A 471 -16.42 -8.82 -26.22
N THR A 472 -17.39 -8.07 -25.73
CA THR A 472 -17.85 -6.81 -26.34
C THR A 472 -16.96 -5.65 -25.89
N LEU A 473 -16.33 -4.94 -26.85
CA LEU A 473 -15.59 -3.70 -26.56
C LEU A 473 -16.58 -2.56 -26.33
N ALA A 474 -16.72 -2.10 -25.09
CA ALA A 474 -17.60 -0.99 -24.74
C ALA A 474 -16.90 0.39 -24.84
N LEU A 475 -15.60 0.42 -24.54
CA LEU A 475 -14.80 1.65 -24.62
C LEU A 475 -13.32 1.31 -24.84
N GLU A 476 -12.68 2.05 -25.73
CA GLU A 476 -11.21 2.16 -25.84
C GLU A 476 -10.88 3.64 -26.00
N MET A 477 -10.20 4.23 -25.02
CA MET A 477 -9.91 5.66 -25.05
C MET A 477 -8.70 6.00 -25.92
N PRO A 478 -8.71 7.14 -26.62
CA PRO A 478 -7.57 7.59 -27.39
C PRO A 478 -6.38 7.95 -26.47
N THR A 479 -5.19 7.88 -27.04
CA THR A 479 -3.93 8.16 -26.34
C THR A 479 -3.08 9.19 -27.09
N PRO A 480 -2.17 9.90 -26.41
CA PRO A 480 -1.11 10.64 -27.06
C PRO A 480 -0.30 9.77 -28.04
N ALA A 481 0.23 10.38 -29.09
CA ALA A 481 1.02 9.67 -30.10
C ALA A 481 2.42 9.32 -29.60
N ASP A 482 3.04 10.23 -28.83
CA ASP A 482 4.36 10.04 -28.25
C ASP A 482 4.26 9.45 -26.83
N GLY A 483 5.20 8.59 -26.47
CA GLY A 483 5.24 7.91 -25.17
C GLY A 483 4.58 6.53 -25.17
N TYR A 484 4.73 5.83 -24.04
CA TYR A 484 4.21 4.47 -23.87
C TYR A 484 2.79 4.50 -23.32
N PHE A 485 1.84 5.02 -24.07
CA PHE A 485 0.45 5.14 -23.60
C PHE A 485 -0.44 3.99 -24.08
N VAL A 486 -1.32 3.55 -23.17
CA VAL A 486 -2.47 2.69 -23.45
C VAL A 486 -3.69 3.35 -22.81
N GLY A 487 -4.77 3.52 -23.57
CA GLY A 487 -5.99 4.13 -23.06
C GLY A 487 -6.80 3.17 -22.18
N PRO A 488 -7.55 3.70 -21.21
CA PRO A 488 -8.56 2.94 -20.50
C PRO A 488 -9.46 2.17 -21.46
N THR A 489 -9.53 0.85 -21.27
CA THR A 489 -10.29 -0.07 -22.12
C THR A 489 -11.27 -0.86 -21.26
N VAL A 490 -12.54 -0.85 -21.64
CA VAL A 490 -13.62 -1.57 -20.93
C VAL A 490 -14.24 -2.59 -21.87
N PHE A 491 -14.22 -3.85 -21.43
CA PHE A 491 -14.93 -4.94 -22.07
C PHE A 491 -16.16 -5.33 -21.26
N THR A 492 -17.27 -5.58 -21.92
CA THR A 492 -18.53 -6.04 -21.34
C THR A 492 -18.87 -7.45 -21.85
N ASP A 493 -19.83 -8.09 -21.19
CA ASP A 493 -20.27 -9.45 -21.49
C ASP A 493 -19.11 -10.45 -21.49
N VAL A 494 -18.11 -10.19 -20.63
CA VAL A 494 -16.93 -11.04 -20.52
C VAL A 494 -17.30 -12.36 -19.84
N LYS A 495 -16.90 -13.47 -20.42
CA LYS A 495 -17.07 -14.79 -19.80
C LYS A 495 -16.06 -14.96 -18.66
N PRO A 496 -16.44 -15.63 -17.56
CA PRO A 496 -15.53 -15.83 -16.41
C PRO A 496 -14.21 -16.54 -16.75
N ASP A 497 -14.22 -17.41 -17.75
CA ASP A 497 -13.07 -18.20 -18.22
C ASP A 497 -12.25 -17.52 -19.35
N ALA A 498 -12.66 -16.34 -19.80
CA ALA A 498 -11.93 -15.59 -20.83
C ALA A 498 -10.51 -15.23 -20.36
N ALA A 499 -9.54 -15.18 -21.28
CA ALA A 499 -8.15 -14.82 -20.95
C ALA A 499 -8.06 -13.46 -20.26
N ILE A 500 -8.85 -12.47 -20.72
CA ILE A 500 -8.90 -11.15 -20.09
C ILE A 500 -9.56 -11.14 -18.70
N ALA A 501 -10.24 -12.21 -18.29
CA ALA A 501 -10.83 -12.39 -16.96
C ALA A 501 -9.94 -13.22 -16.03
N GLN A 502 -8.98 -14.00 -16.54
CA GLN A 502 -8.15 -14.90 -15.74
C GLN A 502 -6.68 -14.51 -15.67
N GLU A 503 -6.11 -13.95 -16.74
CA GLU A 503 -4.70 -13.60 -16.81
C GLU A 503 -4.43 -12.16 -16.34
N GLU A 504 -3.34 -11.92 -15.62
CA GLU A 504 -2.92 -10.58 -15.19
C GLU A 504 -2.37 -9.78 -16.39
N ILE A 505 -3.02 -8.66 -16.71
CA ILE A 505 -2.65 -7.81 -17.85
C ILE A 505 -1.67 -6.70 -17.45
N PHE A 506 -1.77 -6.22 -16.21
CA PHE A 506 -0.97 -5.14 -15.64
C PHE A 506 -1.04 -3.83 -16.44
N GLY A 507 -2.25 -3.49 -16.88
CA GLY A 507 -2.57 -2.32 -17.72
C GLY A 507 -4.01 -1.85 -17.53
N PRO A 508 -4.41 -0.74 -18.19
CA PRO A 508 -5.71 -0.12 -17.98
C PRO A 508 -6.84 -0.85 -18.75
N VAL A 509 -7.01 -2.14 -18.46
CA VAL A 509 -8.01 -3.01 -19.09
C VAL A 509 -8.92 -3.59 -18.02
N LEU A 510 -10.22 -3.34 -18.14
CA LEU A 510 -11.25 -3.80 -17.22
C LEU A 510 -12.20 -4.77 -17.91
N ALA A 511 -12.38 -5.96 -17.33
CA ALA A 511 -13.36 -6.94 -17.73
C ALA A 511 -14.62 -6.80 -16.86
N VAL A 512 -15.78 -6.53 -17.47
CA VAL A 512 -17.08 -6.49 -16.79
C VAL A 512 -17.82 -7.79 -17.06
N ILE A 513 -18.07 -8.54 -15.98
CA ILE A 513 -18.68 -9.87 -16.00
C ILE A 513 -20.09 -9.76 -15.43
N LYS A 514 -21.08 -10.28 -16.13
CA LYS A 514 -22.46 -10.35 -15.65
C LYS A 514 -22.64 -11.63 -14.84
N ALA A 515 -22.98 -11.48 -13.56
CA ALA A 515 -23.35 -12.59 -12.69
C ALA A 515 -24.87 -12.73 -12.62
N LYS A 516 -25.37 -13.95 -12.53
CA LYS A 516 -26.80 -14.24 -12.44
C LYS A 516 -27.41 -13.63 -11.18
N ASP A 517 -26.75 -13.84 -10.05
CA ASP A 517 -27.15 -13.44 -8.71
C ASP A 517 -25.88 -13.25 -7.84
N PHE A 518 -26.06 -12.97 -6.56
CA PHE A 518 -24.95 -12.77 -5.62
C PHE A 518 -24.10 -14.05 -5.42
N ASP A 519 -24.72 -15.23 -5.39
CA ASP A 519 -24.01 -16.50 -5.22
C ASP A 519 -23.09 -16.77 -6.41
N ASP A 520 -23.58 -16.54 -7.62
CA ASP A 520 -22.80 -16.66 -8.84
C ASP A 520 -21.67 -15.59 -8.89
N ALA A 521 -21.94 -14.38 -8.44
CA ALA A 521 -20.94 -13.32 -8.37
C ALA A 521 -19.78 -13.70 -7.43
N LEU A 522 -20.07 -14.23 -6.26
CA LEU A 522 -19.05 -14.66 -5.30
C LEU A 522 -18.26 -15.88 -5.81
N ARG A 523 -18.94 -16.82 -6.46
CA ARG A 523 -18.30 -17.96 -7.13
C ARG A 523 -17.31 -17.48 -8.20
N ILE A 524 -17.74 -16.58 -9.10
CA ILE A 524 -16.89 -16.01 -10.15
C ILE A 524 -15.71 -15.22 -9.53
N ALA A 525 -15.95 -14.48 -8.46
CA ALA A 525 -14.92 -13.71 -7.78
C ALA A 525 -13.78 -14.61 -7.27
N ASN A 526 -14.14 -15.78 -6.72
CA ASN A 526 -13.19 -16.76 -6.20
C ASN A 526 -12.52 -17.64 -7.26
N ASP A 527 -13.10 -17.74 -8.46
CA ASP A 527 -12.63 -18.61 -9.54
C ASP A 527 -11.45 -17.96 -10.31
N THR A 528 -10.31 -17.92 -9.64
CA THR A 528 -9.02 -17.47 -10.17
C THR A 528 -7.88 -18.06 -9.36
N ASP A 529 -6.72 -18.23 -9.97
CA ASP A 529 -5.48 -18.65 -9.30
C ASP A 529 -4.99 -17.62 -8.28
N TYR A 530 -5.40 -16.37 -8.41
CA TYR A 530 -4.97 -15.26 -7.57
C TYR A 530 -5.92 -15.02 -6.40
N GLY A 531 -5.42 -14.34 -5.37
CA GLY A 531 -6.19 -13.95 -4.20
C GLY A 531 -5.54 -12.76 -3.47
N LEU A 532 -5.21 -11.67 -4.21
CA LEU A 532 -4.55 -10.52 -3.59
C LEU A 532 -5.56 -9.57 -2.95
N THR A 533 -6.36 -8.87 -3.75
CA THR A 533 -7.39 -7.97 -3.25
C THR A 533 -8.75 -8.31 -3.85
N GLY A 534 -9.80 -7.98 -3.12
CA GLY A 534 -11.17 -8.09 -3.57
C GLY A 534 -12.07 -7.05 -2.92
N GLY A 535 -13.22 -6.81 -3.49
CA GLY A 535 -14.17 -5.85 -2.96
C GLY A 535 -15.61 -6.23 -3.18
N LEU A 536 -16.47 -5.63 -2.35
CA LEU A 536 -17.92 -5.71 -2.47
C LEU A 536 -18.51 -4.33 -2.31
N TYR A 537 -19.42 -3.97 -3.20
CA TYR A 537 -20.37 -2.89 -2.97
C TYR A 537 -21.76 -3.50 -2.70
N SER A 538 -22.27 -3.35 -1.50
CA SER A 538 -23.56 -3.89 -1.04
C SER A 538 -24.04 -3.14 0.19
N ARG A 539 -25.36 -3.06 0.35
CA ARG A 539 -26.04 -2.60 1.58
C ARG A 539 -26.74 -3.75 2.31
N THR A 540 -26.64 -4.98 1.81
CA THR A 540 -27.26 -6.19 2.38
C THR A 540 -26.33 -6.79 3.43
N PRO A 541 -26.68 -6.74 4.74
CA PRO A 541 -25.78 -7.21 5.81
C PRO A 541 -25.35 -8.67 5.66
N SER A 542 -26.26 -9.56 5.27
CA SER A 542 -25.94 -10.99 5.06
C SER A 542 -24.95 -11.22 3.91
N HIS A 543 -25.00 -10.42 2.83
CA HIS A 543 -24.03 -10.50 1.75
C HIS A 543 -22.65 -10.00 2.20
N ILE A 544 -22.62 -8.94 3.03
CA ILE A 544 -21.38 -8.41 3.61
C ILE A 544 -20.73 -9.47 4.52
N GLU A 545 -21.50 -10.10 5.40
CA GLU A 545 -21.01 -11.15 6.29
C GLU A 545 -20.49 -12.37 5.51
N ARG A 546 -21.22 -12.80 4.49
CA ARG A 546 -20.78 -13.91 3.63
C ARG A 546 -19.46 -13.62 2.92
N VAL A 547 -19.31 -12.42 2.35
CA VAL A 547 -18.07 -12.05 1.66
C VAL A 547 -16.89 -12.01 2.62
N GLN A 548 -17.07 -11.57 3.86
CA GLN A 548 -16.02 -11.60 4.89
C GLN A 548 -15.51 -13.01 5.18
N ASN A 549 -16.37 -14.02 5.06
CA ASN A 549 -16.02 -15.41 5.35
C ASN A 549 -15.65 -16.23 4.11
N GLU A 550 -16.23 -15.92 2.95
CA GLU A 550 -16.18 -16.79 1.77
C GLU A 550 -15.30 -16.24 0.63
N PHE A 551 -15.01 -14.92 0.59
CA PHE A 551 -14.17 -14.36 -0.48
C PHE A 551 -12.69 -14.56 -0.17
N ALA A 552 -12.04 -15.49 -0.88
CA ALA A 552 -10.68 -15.95 -0.61
C ALA A 552 -9.62 -14.99 -1.17
N VAL A 553 -9.49 -13.81 -0.56
CA VAL A 553 -8.48 -12.80 -0.88
C VAL A 553 -7.74 -12.33 0.36
N GLY A 554 -6.51 -11.90 0.19
CA GLY A 554 -5.70 -11.40 1.30
C GLY A 554 -6.19 -10.07 1.87
N ASN A 555 -6.69 -9.17 1.03
CA ASN A 555 -7.25 -7.89 1.42
C ASN A 555 -8.66 -7.74 0.84
N LEU A 556 -9.65 -7.68 1.70
CA LEU A 556 -11.04 -7.51 1.35
C LEU A 556 -11.53 -6.11 1.74
N TYR A 557 -12.23 -5.45 0.82
CA TYR A 557 -12.72 -4.09 0.99
C TYR A 557 -14.25 -4.02 0.77
N ILE A 558 -14.96 -3.43 1.71
CA ILE A 558 -16.41 -3.27 1.64
C ILE A 558 -16.76 -1.81 1.40
N ASN A 559 -17.57 -1.54 0.37
CA ASN A 559 -18.07 -0.21 -0.02
C ASN A 559 -16.97 0.85 -0.21
N ARG A 560 -15.83 0.43 -0.76
CA ARG A 560 -14.71 1.31 -1.13
C ARG A 560 -13.86 0.69 -2.24
N GLY A 561 -12.96 1.48 -2.82
CA GLY A 561 -11.96 0.98 -3.77
C GLY A 561 -11.01 -0.05 -3.13
N ILE A 562 -10.42 -0.91 -3.96
CA ILE A 562 -9.57 -2.04 -3.52
C ILE A 562 -8.08 -1.77 -3.62
N THR A 563 -7.68 -0.54 -3.89
CA THR A 563 -6.27 -0.08 -3.94
C THR A 563 -6.00 0.91 -2.83
N GLY A 564 -4.71 1.18 -2.55
CA GLY A 564 -4.31 2.17 -1.53
C GLY A 564 -4.41 1.61 -0.11
N ALA A 565 -3.82 0.44 0.14
CA ALA A 565 -3.59 -0.06 1.48
C ALA A 565 -2.66 0.90 2.25
N ILE A 566 -2.91 1.06 3.55
CA ILE A 566 -2.18 1.97 4.43
C ILE A 566 -1.50 1.13 5.52
N VAL A 567 -0.22 1.37 5.75
CA VAL A 567 0.59 0.69 6.78
C VAL A 567 -0.11 0.72 8.14
N SER A 568 -0.11 -0.39 8.85
CA SER A 568 -0.81 -0.62 10.12
C SER A 568 -2.35 -0.66 10.04
N ARG A 569 -2.96 0.04 9.09
CA ARG A 569 -4.44 0.10 8.95
C ARG A 569 -5.02 -1.00 8.06
N GLN A 570 -4.36 -1.27 6.94
CA GLN A 570 -4.70 -2.37 6.02
C GLN A 570 -3.41 -3.12 5.64
N PRO A 571 -2.88 -3.97 6.52
CA PRO A 571 -1.71 -4.80 6.19
C PRO A 571 -1.93 -5.58 4.90
N PHE A 572 -0.94 -5.55 4.00
CA PHE A 572 -1.09 -5.97 2.62
C PHE A 572 -0.35 -7.27 2.30
N GLY A 573 -1.04 -8.20 1.63
CA GLY A 573 -0.46 -9.45 1.13
C GLY A 573 -1.53 -10.42 0.66
N GLY A 574 -1.17 -11.32 -0.27
CA GLY A 574 -2.09 -12.18 -1.00
C GLY A 574 -2.25 -13.59 -0.44
N PHE A 575 -3.32 -14.26 -0.89
CA PHE A 575 -3.54 -15.70 -0.78
C PHE A 575 -3.24 -16.38 -2.12
N LYS A 576 -3.34 -17.68 -2.19
CA LYS A 576 -3.17 -18.49 -3.40
C LYS A 576 -1.83 -18.15 -4.10
N MET A 577 -1.86 -17.93 -5.42
CA MET A 577 -0.69 -17.58 -6.22
C MET A 577 -0.32 -16.07 -6.18
N SER A 578 -0.98 -15.30 -5.33
CA SER A 578 -0.65 -13.87 -5.16
C SER A 578 0.46 -13.61 -4.14
N GLY A 579 0.85 -14.60 -3.35
CA GLY A 579 1.97 -14.41 -2.44
C GLY A 579 2.12 -15.50 -1.39
N VAL A 580 3.24 -15.42 -0.68
CA VAL A 580 3.57 -16.23 0.49
C VAL A 580 4.29 -15.37 1.52
N GLY A 581 3.79 -15.42 2.73
CA GLY A 581 4.32 -14.66 3.87
C GLY A 581 3.23 -13.91 4.63
N SER A 582 3.64 -13.21 5.68
CA SER A 582 2.77 -12.34 6.47
C SER A 582 2.54 -11.01 5.77
N LYS A 583 1.49 -10.30 6.15
CA LYS A 583 1.07 -9.05 5.55
C LYS A 583 2.08 -7.93 5.76
N ALA A 584 2.56 -7.30 4.68
CA ALA A 584 3.41 -6.11 4.74
C ALA A 584 2.68 -4.95 5.46
N GLY A 585 3.38 -4.22 6.32
CA GLY A 585 2.79 -3.18 7.16
C GLY A 585 1.90 -3.72 8.29
N GLY A 586 1.97 -5.02 8.57
CA GLY A 586 1.25 -5.67 9.67
C GLY A 586 2.15 -6.09 10.83
N PRO A 587 1.55 -6.46 11.97
CA PRO A 587 2.27 -6.75 13.22
C PRO A 587 3.15 -8.01 13.12
N ASP A 588 2.86 -8.91 12.18
CA ASP A 588 3.59 -10.17 12.02
C ASP A 588 4.67 -10.11 10.94
N TYR A 589 4.77 -8.99 10.20
CA TYR A 589 5.65 -8.92 9.04
C TYR A 589 7.12 -9.10 9.42
N LEU A 590 7.57 -8.46 10.50
CA LEU A 590 8.97 -8.52 10.94
C LEU A 590 9.39 -9.91 11.42
N LEU A 591 8.45 -10.73 11.89
CA LEU A 591 8.75 -12.10 12.36
C LEU A 591 9.37 -12.98 11.26
N GLN A 592 9.06 -12.69 10.00
CA GLN A 592 9.61 -13.43 8.86
C GLN A 592 11.12 -13.20 8.65
N PHE A 593 11.61 -12.04 9.12
CA PHE A 593 13.02 -11.62 9.04
C PHE A 593 13.85 -12.09 10.25
N LEU A 594 13.24 -12.79 11.19
CA LEU A 594 13.82 -13.17 12.47
C LEU A 594 13.81 -14.69 12.65
N GLU A 595 14.75 -15.19 13.48
CA GLU A 595 14.77 -16.55 14.01
C GLU A 595 14.44 -16.51 15.49
N PRO A 596 13.41 -17.23 15.96
CA PRO A 596 13.12 -17.35 17.37
C PRO A 596 14.13 -18.30 18.04
N ARG A 597 14.55 -17.94 19.27
CA ARG A 597 15.36 -18.79 20.12
C ARG A 597 14.75 -18.87 21.50
N HIS A 598 14.60 -20.09 21.99
CA HIS A 598 14.29 -20.36 23.37
C HIS A 598 15.58 -20.62 24.17
N VAL A 599 15.68 -20.02 25.36
CA VAL A 599 16.76 -20.24 26.31
C VAL A 599 16.13 -20.63 27.66
N SER A 600 16.45 -21.81 28.17
CA SER A 600 16.07 -22.26 29.50
C SER A 600 17.33 -22.35 30.37
N GLU A 601 17.30 -21.70 31.52
CA GLU A 601 18.40 -21.73 32.48
C GLU A 601 17.91 -22.35 33.80
N ASN A 602 18.56 -23.41 34.24
CA ASN A 602 18.36 -23.94 35.59
C ASN A 602 19.06 -22.99 36.58
N VAL A 603 18.28 -22.34 37.43
CA VAL A 603 18.78 -21.39 38.43
C VAL A 603 19.13 -22.06 39.75
N GLN A 604 18.85 -23.35 39.91
CA GLN A 604 19.31 -24.17 41.05
C GLN A 604 20.76 -24.51 40.83
N ARG A 605 21.67 -23.72 41.42
CA ARG A 605 23.11 -23.93 41.32
C ARG A 605 23.57 -24.92 42.36
N GLN A 606 24.51 -25.82 42.02
CA GLN A 606 25.17 -26.71 42.99
C GLN A 606 25.86 -25.86 44.08
N GLY A 607 25.65 -26.22 45.34
CA GLY A 607 26.20 -25.51 46.49
C GLY A 607 25.30 -24.44 47.09
N PHE A 608 24.06 -24.32 46.65
CA PHE A 608 23.05 -23.53 47.35
C PHE A 608 22.71 -24.23 48.68
N ALA A 609 23.11 -23.64 49.81
CA ALA A 609 22.64 -24.10 51.10
C ALA A 609 21.13 -23.83 51.19
N PRO A 610 20.30 -24.86 51.51
CA PRO A 610 18.88 -24.61 51.72
C PRO A 610 18.72 -23.59 52.85
N ILE A 611 17.86 -22.61 52.67
CA ILE A 611 17.49 -21.69 53.75
C ILE A 611 16.67 -22.51 54.74
N GLU A 612 17.17 -22.68 55.96
CA GLU A 612 16.45 -23.37 57.05
C GLU A 612 15.07 -22.70 57.20
N GLY A 613 13.99 -23.48 57.03
CA GLY A 613 12.62 -23.07 57.29
C GLY A 613 11.78 -22.72 56.04
N VAL A 614 12.21 -23.01 54.80
CA VAL A 614 11.40 -22.97 53.60
C VAL A 614 11.30 -24.40 53.03
N ASP A 615 10.20 -25.08 53.34
CA ASP A 615 9.81 -26.35 52.70
C ASP A 615 9.25 -26.13 51.29
#